data_eeb205ed0ff6c47f4fc43fb04c06e65b
#
_entry.id   eeb205ed0ff6c47f4fc43fb04c06e65b
#
_cell.length_a   1.000
_cell.length_b   1.000
_cell.length_c   1.000
_cell.angle_alpha   90.00
_cell.angle_beta   90.00
_cell.angle_gamma   90.00
#
_symmetry.space_group_name_H-M   'P 1'
#
loop_
_entity.id
_entity.type
_entity.pdbx_description
1 polymer ?
#
loop_
_entity_poly.entity_id
_entity_poly.type
_entity_poly.pdbx_seq_one_letter_code
_entity_poly.pdbx_strand_id
1 'polypeptide(L)'
;MKRRTLLKLAALPLALSTLPASIASAIAPLATLRPRVRPGDHGWPSAANWAGLRKSVTGELTKLEPYFAGCQAAATGPACTTALARLANTFDIGDQPALTQTSGWIDAWTSQPSAYALSAANTADVVAAVNFARTHNLRLVVKGGGHSYQGTSDAPDSLLVWTRRMNGVHLHEAFVAQGCADAPRPAVSMGAGAMWIDAYDAVTTRGGRYVQGGGCTTVGVAGLVQSGGFSNFSKNYGTAAAGLLEAEVVTADGQARIANACTNPDLFWALKGGGGGSVGVITRLTLRTRELPETFGAVFFKVKASSHHAYRALIARIVAFYASALFNPHWGEQISFNAAEVDVSLVFQGLSQQQADAVWAPLLDWLRARPEYSFEKPYQSLALPARHFWDAEFFRKNAPGYMVADQRPGAPAHHALWKGDLEQAGWFIHGYKSAWMPASLLQADRQAALADAIFRASRHWQLGFHFNKGLAGAPAAEIEAARDTAMNPDALHAFALLIIAGGEGPRFPGMPGARPDKAHARNRARQIGKAMEEMLEVAPGAGAYLSESDYFQRDWQSAFWGSNYRRLAQVKQKYDPQGLFFVHHGVGSERWSGDGFTPRT
;
A
#
# COMPACT_ATOMS: atom_id res chain seq x y z
N MET A 1 19.32 -13.87 83.14
CA MET A 1 18.15 -13.90 84.04
C MET A 1 16.91 -13.77 83.19
N LYS A 2 16.13 -14.87 83.05
CA LYS A 2 14.73 -15.11 83.44
C LYS A 2 13.82 -13.88 83.18
N ARG A 3 12.73 -13.94 82.37
CA ARG A 3 11.55 -14.82 82.52
C ARG A 3 10.66 -14.79 81.30
N ARG A 4 9.99 -15.90 81.04
CA ARG A 4 8.85 -16.18 80.16
C ARG A 4 7.62 -15.38 80.59
N THR A 5 6.70 -15.08 79.63
CA THR A 5 5.25 -15.14 79.85
C THR A 5 4.51 -15.31 78.54
N LEU A 6 3.96 -16.38 78.35
CA LEU A 6 2.73 -17.01 77.85
C LEU A 6 1.78 -16.20 76.92
N LEU A 7 1.40 -16.97 75.88
CA LEU A 7 0.35 -16.83 74.90
C LEU A 7 -1.01 -16.44 75.51
N LYS A 8 -1.76 -15.65 74.73
CA LYS A 8 -3.23 -15.82 74.56
C LYS A 8 -3.57 -15.83 73.08
N LEU A 9 -4.07 -16.98 72.60
CA LEU A 9 -4.75 -17.15 71.32
C LEU A 9 -6.08 -16.44 71.39
N ALA A 10 -6.34 -15.56 70.41
CA ALA A 10 -7.68 -15.11 70.04
C ALA A 10 -7.92 -15.57 68.62
N ALA A 11 -8.86 -16.49 68.42
CA ALA A 11 -9.32 -16.98 67.15
C ALA A 11 -10.15 -15.87 66.45
N LEU A 12 -9.73 -15.38 65.29
CA LEU A 12 -10.56 -14.64 64.37
C LEU A 12 -11.07 -15.58 63.26
N PRO A 13 -12.32 -15.45 62.82
CA PRO A 13 -12.86 -16.28 61.75
C PRO A 13 -12.25 -15.90 60.41
N LEU A 14 -11.79 -16.90 59.66
CA LEU A 14 -11.44 -16.77 58.25
C LEU A 14 -12.67 -16.36 57.45
N ALA A 15 -12.72 -15.12 56.98
CA ALA A 15 -13.60 -14.73 55.89
C ALA A 15 -12.99 -15.27 54.59
N LEU A 16 -13.57 -16.31 53.98
CA LEU A 16 -13.30 -16.69 52.60
C LEU A 16 -13.76 -15.56 51.71
N SER A 17 -12.82 -14.71 51.25
CA SER A 17 -13.05 -13.82 50.14
C SER A 17 -13.06 -14.69 48.87
N THR A 18 -14.24 -14.86 48.28
CA THR A 18 -14.43 -15.41 46.95
C THR A 18 -13.78 -14.44 45.96
N LEU A 19 -12.59 -14.79 45.43
CA LEU A 19 -11.99 -14.18 44.29
C LEU A 19 -12.97 -14.34 43.10
N PRO A 20 -13.26 -13.26 42.34
CA PRO A 20 -14.05 -13.41 41.13
C PRO A 20 -13.31 -14.35 40.17
N ALA A 21 -14.03 -15.36 39.70
CA ALA A 21 -13.54 -16.26 38.66
C ALA A 21 -13.03 -15.41 37.49
N SER A 22 -11.72 -15.46 37.22
CA SER A 22 -11.13 -14.95 36.01
C SER A 22 -11.92 -15.52 34.83
N ILE A 23 -12.55 -14.65 34.06
CA ILE A 23 -13.15 -14.97 32.76
C ILE A 23 -11.99 -15.37 31.85
N ALA A 24 -11.63 -16.63 31.89
CA ALA A 24 -10.85 -17.26 30.84
C ALA A 24 -11.74 -17.20 29.60
N SER A 25 -11.53 -16.19 28.74
CA SER A 25 -12.12 -16.20 27.40
C SER A 25 -11.69 -17.49 26.72
N ALA A 26 -12.58 -18.46 26.70
CA ALA A 26 -12.38 -19.68 25.95
C ALA A 26 -12.12 -19.30 24.50
N ILE A 27 -10.87 -19.44 24.04
CA ILE A 27 -10.53 -19.33 22.64
C ILE A 27 -11.33 -20.42 21.95
N ALA A 28 -12.35 -20.02 21.18
CA ALA A 28 -13.12 -20.95 20.37
C ALA A 28 -12.15 -21.79 19.51
N PRO A 29 -12.35 -23.10 19.42
CA PRO A 29 -11.48 -23.96 18.62
C PRO A 29 -11.44 -23.43 17.20
N LEU A 30 -10.24 -23.41 16.60
CA LEU A 30 -10.06 -22.97 15.20
C LEU A 30 -10.94 -23.84 14.30
N ALA A 31 -11.73 -23.20 13.44
CA ALA A 31 -12.55 -23.91 12.47
C ALA A 31 -11.66 -24.80 11.58
N THR A 32 -12.14 -26.02 11.30
CA THR A 32 -11.46 -26.94 10.38
C THR A 32 -11.51 -26.36 8.97
N LEU A 33 -10.34 -26.12 8.39
CA LEU A 33 -10.22 -25.67 7.00
C LEU A 33 -10.40 -26.87 6.05
N ARG A 34 -10.94 -26.61 4.86
CA ARG A 34 -11.11 -27.62 3.81
C ARG A 34 -10.32 -27.21 2.57
N PRO A 35 -9.68 -28.15 1.84
CA PRO A 35 -9.04 -27.86 0.56
C PRO A 35 -10.03 -27.21 -0.39
N ARG A 36 -9.63 -26.14 -1.08
CA ARG A 36 -10.46 -25.46 -2.07
C ARG A 36 -10.49 -26.22 -3.37
N VAL A 37 -11.61 -26.14 -4.07
CA VAL A 37 -11.80 -26.83 -5.35
C VAL A 37 -11.17 -26.04 -6.50
N ARG A 38 -10.69 -26.78 -7.50
CA ARG A 38 -10.13 -26.25 -8.75
C ARG A 38 -10.98 -26.65 -9.97
N PRO A 39 -10.84 -25.97 -11.12
CA PRO A 39 -11.40 -26.47 -12.37
C PRO A 39 -11.01 -27.93 -12.62
N GLY A 40 -12.02 -28.78 -12.89
CA GLY A 40 -11.83 -30.20 -13.07
C GLY A 40 -12.08 -31.07 -11.82
N ASP A 41 -12.08 -30.50 -10.62
CA ASP A 41 -12.48 -31.22 -9.41
C ASP A 41 -13.98 -31.50 -9.39
N HIS A 42 -14.39 -32.61 -8.78
CA HIS A 42 -15.83 -32.99 -8.64
C HIS A 42 -16.68 -31.90 -7.98
N GLY A 43 -16.12 -31.09 -7.10
CA GLY A 43 -16.80 -29.98 -6.40
C GLY A 43 -16.82 -28.67 -7.18
N TRP A 44 -16.20 -28.58 -8.38
CA TRP A 44 -16.22 -27.35 -9.18
C TRP A 44 -17.63 -27.02 -9.66
N PRO A 45 -18.08 -25.74 -9.60
CA PRO A 45 -19.42 -25.35 -9.98
C PRO A 45 -19.74 -25.74 -11.43
N SER A 46 -20.90 -26.33 -11.64
CA SER A 46 -21.40 -26.66 -12.98
C SER A 46 -21.71 -25.40 -13.79
N ALA A 47 -21.86 -25.56 -15.10
CA ALA A 47 -22.32 -24.48 -15.98
C ALA A 47 -23.65 -23.88 -15.51
N ALA A 48 -24.56 -24.70 -14.96
CA ALA A 48 -25.82 -24.26 -14.39
C ALA A 48 -25.64 -23.38 -13.13
N ASN A 49 -24.70 -23.73 -12.24
CA ASN A 49 -24.35 -22.92 -11.08
C ASN A 49 -23.82 -21.54 -11.49
N TRP A 50 -22.87 -21.48 -12.44
CA TRP A 50 -22.36 -20.23 -12.98
C TRP A 50 -23.43 -19.39 -13.66
N ALA A 51 -24.35 -20.03 -14.42
CA ALA A 51 -25.50 -19.35 -15.00
C ALA A 51 -26.46 -18.81 -13.93
N GLY A 52 -26.63 -19.53 -12.82
CA GLY A 52 -27.37 -19.08 -11.64
C GLY A 52 -26.77 -17.82 -11.03
N LEU A 53 -25.46 -17.80 -10.79
CA LEU A 53 -24.75 -16.61 -10.29
C LEU A 53 -24.92 -15.43 -11.26
N ARG A 54 -24.74 -15.66 -12.57
CA ARG A 54 -24.92 -14.60 -13.59
C ARG A 54 -26.32 -13.96 -13.54
N LYS A 55 -27.36 -14.75 -13.29
CA LYS A 55 -28.75 -14.25 -13.18
C LYS A 55 -29.03 -13.50 -11.88
N SER A 56 -28.25 -13.76 -10.82
CA SER A 56 -28.44 -13.15 -9.49
C SER A 56 -27.71 -11.84 -9.28
N VAL A 57 -26.89 -11.39 -10.24
CA VAL A 57 -26.08 -10.16 -10.16
C VAL A 57 -26.52 -9.16 -11.21
N THR A 58 -26.33 -7.88 -10.92
CA THR A 58 -26.55 -6.76 -11.87
C THR A 58 -25.27 -6.42 -12.62
N GLY A 59 -24.13 -6.73 -12.06
CA GLY A 59 -22.83 -6.64 -12.71
C GLY A 59 -22.63 -7.73 -13.76
N GLU A 60 -21.42 -7.82 -14.29
CA GLU A 60 -21.09 -8.75 -15.35
C GLU A 60 -20.23 -9.90 -14.84
N LEU A 61 -20.69 -11.15 -15.01
CA LEU A 61 -19.90 -12.35 -14.73
C LEU A 61 -19.32 -12.87 -16.05
N THR A 62 -17.98 -12.83 -16.17
CA THR A 62 -17.24 -13.23 -17.37
C THR A 62 -16.31 -14.40 -17.06
N LYS A 63 -16.31 -15.44 -17.91
CA LYS A 63 -15.24 -16.44 -17.91
C LYS A 63 -14.00 -15.80 -18.53
N LEU A 64 -12.88 -15.83 -17.84
CA LEU A 64 -11.67 -15.18 -18.31
C LEU A 64 -10.83 -16.13 -19.18
N GLU A 65 -10.22 -15.53 -20.20
CA GLU A 65 -9.19 -16.15 -21.03
C GLU A 65 -7.87 -15.40 -20.86
N PRO A 66 -6.70 -16.03 -21.11
CA PRO A 66 -5.43 -15.35 -21.08
C PRO A 66 -5.42 -14.14 -22.03
N TYR A 67 -5.04 -12.98 -21.53
CA TYR A 67 -5.10 -11.71 -22.28
C TYR A 67 -4.29 -11.77 -23.59
N PHE A 68 -3.16 -12.48 -23.60
CA PHE A 68 -2.27 -12.67 -24.74
C PHE A 68 -2.54 -13.96 -25.54
N ALA A 69 -3.71 -14.58 -25.42
CA ALA A 69 -4.05 -15.76 -26.22
C ALA A 69 -3.92 -15.52 -27.74
N GLY A 70 -4.29 -14.32 -28.21
CA GLY A 70 -4.11 -13.91 -29.60
C GLY A 70 -2.64 -13.84 -30.04
N CYS A 71 -1.71 -13.54 -29.14
CA CYS A 71 -0.27 -13.54 -29.42
C CYS A 71 0.29 -14.97 -29.55
N GLN A 72 -0.25 -15.93 -28.83
CA GLN A 72 0.13 -17.34 -28.95
C GLN A 72 -0.28 -17.90 -30.31
N ALA A 73 -1.42 -17.45 -30.86
CA ALA A 73 -1.87 -17.85 -32.18
C ALA A 73 -1.05 -17.19 -33.31
N ALA A 74 -0.74 -15.89 -33.17
CA ALA A 74 0.04 -15.12 -34.16
C ALA A 74 0.77 -13.95 -33.48
N ALA A 75 2.07 -14.11 -33.23
CA ALA A 75 2.88 -13.13 -32.48
C ALA A 75 2.96 -11.73 -33.14
N THR A 76 2.79 -11.64 -34.45
CA THR A 76 2.76 -10.39 -35.24
C THR A 76 1.38 -10.05 -35.77
N GLY A 77 0.35 -10.80 -35.37
CA GLY A 77 -1.03 -10.58 -35.83
C GLY A 77 -1.65 -9.31 -35.20
N PRO A 78 -2.73 -8.76 -35.82
CA PRO A 78 -3.36 -7.54 -35.35
C PRO A 78 -3.83 -7.60 -33.88
N ALA A 79 -4.36 -8.75 -33.43
CA ALA A 79 -4.79 -8.95 -32.05
C ALA A 79 -3.62 -8.81 -31.05
N CYS A 80 -2.47 -9.39 -31.38
CA CYS A 80 -1.27 -9.29 -30.56
C CYS A 80 -0.72 -7.87 -30.54
N THR A 81 -0.60 -7.23 -31.72
CA THR A 81 -0.12 -5.83 -31.82
C THR A 81 -0.98 -4.89 -31.00
N THR A 82 -2.30 -5.03 -31.06
CA THR A 82 -3.23 -4.25 -30.26
C THR A 82 -3.06 -4.50 -28.77
N ALA A 83 -2.95 -5.77 -28.34
CA ALA A 83 -2.76 -6.12 -26.93
C ALA A 83 -1.45 -5.53 -26.37
N LEU A 84 -0.35 -5.58 -27.14
CA LEU A 84 0.94 -5.00 -26.74
C LEU A 84 0.89 -3.47 -26.64
N ALA A 85 0.24 -2.78 -27.59
CA ALA A 85 0.11 -1.33 -27.57
C ALA A 85 -0.64 -0.82 -26.32
N ARG A 86 -1.62 -1.57 -25.85
CA ARG A 86 -2.41 -1.25 -24.64
C ARG A 86 -1.60 -1.31 -23.35
N LEU A 87 -0.53 -2.09 -23.28
CA LEU A 87 0.33 -2.17 -22.09
C LEU A 87 1.05 -0.84 -21.77
N ALA A 88 1.15 0.07 -22.71
CA ALA A 88 1.71 1.41 -22.46
C ALA A 88 0.79 2.31 -21.62
N ASN A 89 -0.45 1.89 -21.37
CA ASN A 89 -1.44 2.67 -20.64
C ASN A 89 -1.88 1.93 -19.36
N THR A 90 -1.48 2.45 -18.20
CA THR A 90 -1.84 1.87 -16.88
C THR A 90 -3.34 1.87 -16.60
N PHE A 91 -4.11 2.81 -17.17
CA PHE A 91 -5.57 2.79 -17.09
C PHE A 91 -6.15 1.62 -17.88
N ASP A 92 -5.60 1.31 -19.06
CA ASP A 92 -6.04 0.16 -19.85
C ASP A 92 -5.75 -1.16 -19.14
N ILE A 93 -4.54 -1.32 -18.56
CA ILE A 93 -4.21 -2.47 -17.71
C ILE A 93 -5.20 -2.60 -16.54
N GLY A 94 -5.48 -1.50 -15.83
CA GLY A 94 -6.39 -1.47 -14.68
C GLY A 94 -7.84 -1.80 -15.02
N ASP A 95 -8.25 -1.54 -16.27
CA ASP A 95 -9.59 -1.82 -16.78
C ASP A 95 -9.73 -3.22 -17.44
N GLN A 96 -8.67 -4.06 -17.32
CA GLN A 96 -8.71 -5.46 -17.78
C GLN A 96 -8.80 -6.42 -16.59
N PRO A 97 -9.86 -7.23 -16.49
CA PRO A 97 -9.99 -8.19 -15.39
C PRO A 97 -8.90 -9.27 -15.40
N ALA A 98 -8.34 -9.59 -16.56
CA ALA A 98 -7.32 -10.62 -16.76
C ALA A 98 -5.87 -10.13 -16.55
N LEU A 99 -5.66 -8.83 -16.25
CA LEU A 99 -4.34 -8.23 -16.06
C LEU A 99 -4.20 -7.64 -14.65
N THR A 100 -2.95 -7.46 -14.23
CA THR A 100 -2.54 -6.70 -13.04
C THR A 100 -1.49 -5.67 -13.42
N GLN A 101 -1.31 -4.60 -12.65
CA GLN A 101 -0.32 -3.55 -12.91
C GLN A 101 1.14 -4.07 -12.88
N THR A 102 1.37 -5.18 -12.18
CA THR A 102 2.65 -5.90 -12.12
C THR A 102 2.47 -7.24 -12.81
N SER A 103 3.36 -7.61 -13.73
CA SER A 103 3.24 -8.86 -14.50
C SER A 103 3.77 -10.09 -13.78
N GLY A 104 4.54 -9.90 -12.70
CA GLY A 104 5.06 -10.98 -11.88
C GLY A 104 6.28 -10.60 -11.05
N TRP A 105 6.82 -11.61 -10.37
CA TRP A 105 8.01 -11.51 -9.52
C TRP A 105 8.85 -12.78 -9.72
N ILE A 106 10.16 -12.62 -9.92
CA ILE A 106 11.08 -13.74 -10.13
C ILE A 106 10.97 -14.78 -9.00
N ASP A 107 10.85 -16.04 -9.38
CA ASP A 107 10.73 -17.20 -8.47
C ASP A 107 9.54 -17.16 -7.49
N ALA A 108 8.61 -16.22 -7.64
CA ALA A 108 7.46 -16.03 -6.76
C ALA A 108 6.13 -16.29 -7.48
N TRP A 109 5.72 -15.41 -8.36
CA TRP A 109 4.43 -15.48 -9.04
C TRP A 109 4.48 -14.83 -10.43
N THR A 110 3.51 -15.17 -11.26
CA THR A 110 3.23 -14.48 -12.53
C THR A 110 1.75 -14.17 -12.62
N SER A 111 1.41 -13.03 -13.23
CA SER A 111 0.02 -12.64 -13.44
C SER A 111 -0.70 -13.65 -14.31
N GLN A 112 -1.72 -14.30 -13.76
CA GLN A 112 -2.56 -15.26 -14.45
C GLN A 112 -4.02 -14.96 -14.14
N PRO A 113 -4.92 -14.98 -15.14
CA PRO A 113 -6.31 -14.65 -14.92
C PRO A 113 -7.00 -15.66 -14.00
N SER A 114 -7.94 -15.16 -13.21
CA SER A 114 -8.90 -16.00 -12.52
C SER A 114 -9.76 -16.80 -13.50
N ALA A 115 -10.39 -17.89 -13.07
CA ALA A 115 -11.30 -18.67 -13.95
C ALA A 115 -12.53 -17.85 -14.36
N TYR A 116 -13.08 -17.08 -13.43
CA TYR A 116 -14.19 -16.16 -13.64
C TYR A 116 -13.94 -14.83 -12.94
N ALA A 117 -14.44 -13.73 -13.51
CA ALA A 117 -14.48 -12.42 -12.87
C ALA A 117 -15.92 -11.92 -12.80
N LEU A 118 -16.33 -11.47 -11.60
CA LEU A 118 -17.53 -10.67 -11.43
C LEU A 118 -17.14 -9.19 -11.36
N SER A 119 -17.46 -8.45 -12.43
CA SER A 119 -17.42 -6.99 -12.47
C SER A 119 -18.60 -6.46 -11.65
N ALA A 120 -18.43 -6.33 -10.33
CA ALA A 120 -19.50 -5.96 -9.42
C ALA A 120 -19.94 -4.51 -9.65
N ALA A 121 -21.26 -4.29 -9.73
CA ALA A 121 -21.85 -2.96 -9.87
C ALA A 121 -22.31 -2.37 -8.53
N ASN A 122 -22.54 -3.21 -7.52
CA ASN A 122 -23.05 -2.82 -6.21
C ASN A 122 -22.70 -3.85 -5.13
N THR A 123 -23.03 -3.55 -3.87
CA THR A 123 -22.79 -4.42 -2.72
C THR A 123 -23.50 -5.76 -2.79
N ALA A 124 -24.71 -5.80 -3.38
CA ALA A 124 -25.46 -7.06 -3.50
C ALA A 124 -24.77 -8.06 -4.44
N ASP A 125 -24.11 -7.59 -5.49
CA ASP A 125 -23.29 -8.41 -6.38
C ASP A 125 -22.12 -9.04 -5.61
N VAL A 126 -21.47 -8.26 -4.74
CA VAL A 126 -20.37 -8.74 -3.90
C VAL A 126 -20.88 -9.80 -2.91
N VAL A 127 -22.03 -9.57 -2.28
CA VAL A 127 -22.71 -10.56 -1.40
C VAL A 127 -22.98 -11.86 -2.16
N ALA A 128 -23.50 -11.79 -3.38
CA ALA A 128 -23.76 -12.96 -4.21
C ALA A 128 -22.46 -13.75 -4.51
N ALA A 129 -21.38 -13.05 -4.89
CA ALA A 129 -20.08 -13.69 -5.16
C ALA A 129 -19.47 -14.34 -3.94
N VAL A 130 -19.48 -13.66 -2.78
CA VAL A 130 -18.97 -14.18 -1.51
C VAL A 130 -19.75 -15.45 -1.09
N ASN A 131 -21.06 -15.41 -1.15
CA ASN A 131 -21.90 -16.56 -0.85
C ASN A 131 -21.67 -17.71 -1.83
N PHE A 132 -21.53 -17.42 -3.12
CA PHE A 132 -21.23 -18.43 -4.14
C PHE A 132 -19.88 -19.10 -3.88
N ALA A 133 -18.83 -18.31 -3.63
CA ALA A 133 -17.50 -18.84 -3.33
C ALA A 133 -17.50 -19.69 -2.05
N ARG A 134 -18.19 -19.23 -0.99
CA ARG A 134 -18.33 -19.97 0.27
C ARG A 134 -19.07 -21.28 0.07
N THR A 135 -20.18 -21.29 -0.65
CA THR A 135 -21.01 -22.48 -0.91
C THR A 135 -20.25 -23.54 -1.69
N HIS A 136 -19.48 -23.11 -2.70
CA HIS A 136 -18.72 -24.00 -3.57
C HIS A 136 -17.25 -24.17 -3.16
N ASN A 137 -16.86 -23.66 -1.99
CA ASN A 137 -15.50 -23.74 -1.46
C ASN A 137 -14.42 -23.28 -2.47
N LEU A 138 -14.68 -22.18 -3.19
CA LEU A 138 -13.77 -21.61 -4.18
C LEU A 138 -12.70 -20.75 -3.53
N ARG A 139 -11.57 -20.61 -4.20
CA ARG A 139 -10.67 -19.49 -3.94
C ARG A 139 -11.32 -18.20 -4.41
N LEU A 140 -11.40 -17.21 -3.51
CA LEU A 140 -11.93 -15.89 -3.80
C LEU A 140 -10.77 -14.87 -3.84
N VAL A 141 -10.76 -14.03 -4.86
CA VAL A 141 -9.78 -12.95 -5.04
C VAL A 141 -10.51 -11.64 -5.20
N VAL A 142 -9.94 -10.55 -4.72
CA VAL A 142 -10.53 -9.21 -4.81
C VAL A 142 -9.57 -8.26 -5.52
N LYS A 143 -10.07 -7.51 -6.50
CA LYS A 143 -9.30 -6.50 -7.23
C LYS A 143 -10.05 -5.18 -7.32
N GLY A 144 -9.37 -4.07 -6.98
CA GLY A 144 -9.74 -2.71 -7.34
C GLY A 144 -8.91 -2.24 -8.54
N GLY A 145 -7.82 -1.50 -8.31
CA GLY A 145 -6.88 -1.01 -9.33
C GLY A 145 -5.83 -2.04 -9.80
N GLY A 146 -5.66 -3.15 -9.09
CA GLY A 146 -4.73 -4.22 -9.49
C GLY A 146 -3.24 -3.95 -9.24
N HIS A 147 -2.88 -3.05 -8.33
CA HIS A 147 -1.50 -2.60 -8.04
C HIS A 147 -0.69 -3.46 -7.06
N SER A 148 -1.17 -4.65 -6.67
CA SER A 148 -0.44 -5.46 -5.70
C SER A 148 0.89 -5.99 -6.26
N TYR A 149 1.99 -5.67 -5.60
CA TYR A 149 3.31 -6.27 -5.88
C TYR A 149 3.39 -7.74 -5.43
N GLN A 150 2.56 -8.12 -4.45
CA GLN A 150 2.51 -9.49 -3.91
C GLN A 150 1.62 -10.46 -4.72
N GLY A 151 1.11 -10.06 -5.90
CA GLY A 151 0.26 -10.89 -6.72
C GLY A 151 -1.11 -11.21 -6.11
N THR A 152 -1.62 -10.35 -5.22
CA THR A 152 -2.86 -10.63 -4.47
C THR A 152 -4.12 -10.18 -5.19
N SER A 153 -4.00 -9.55 -6.36
CA SER A 153 -5.11 -8.98 -7.15
C SER A 153 -5.64 -9.92 -8.23
N ASP A 154 -5.00 -11.05 -8.45
CA ASP A 154 -5.38 -12.08 -9.41
C ASP A 154 -4.87 -13.45 -8.95
N ALA A 155 -5.50 -14.52 -9.36
CA ALA A 155 -5.03 -15.88 -9.10
C ALA A 155 -5.70 -16.88 -10.05
N PRO A 156 -4.96 -17.85 -10.59
CA PRO A 156 -5.56 -18.93 -11.36
C PRO A 156 -6.56 -19.73 -10.52
N ASP A 157 -7.50 -20.39 -11.19
CA ASP A 157 -8.47 -21.30 -10.58
C ASP A 157 -9.39 -20.63 -9.53
N SER A 158 -9.62 -19.33 -9.61
CA SER A 158 -10.39 -18.57 -8.63
C SER A 158 -11.62 -17.87 -9.22
N LEU A 159 -12.47 -17.36 -8.33
CA LEU A 159 -13.47 -16.34 -8.64
C LEU A 159 -12.91 -14.98 -8.23
N LEU A 160 -12.79 -14.06 -9.18
CA LEU A 160 -12.40 -12.68 -8.95
C LEU A 160 -13.64 -11.81 -8.69
N VAL A 161 -13.68 -11.12 -7.56
CA VAL A 161 -14.57 -9.99 -7.30
C VAL A 161 -13.83 -8.72 -7.72
N TRP A 162 -14.23 -8.13 -8.83
CA TRP A 162 -13.62 -6.94 -9.39
C TRP A 162 -14.50 -5.72 -9.15
N THR A 163 -14.04 -4.83 -8.28
CA THR A 163 -14.84 -3.68 -7.80
C THR A 163 -14.74 -2.44 -8.70
N ARG A 164 -13.98 -2.48 -9.78
CA ARG A 164 -13.64 -1.32 -10.64
C ARG A 164 -14.84 -0.48 -11.09
N ARG A 165 -16.00 -1.10 -11.27
CA ARG A 165 -17.24 -0.39 -11.66
C ARG A 165 -17.95 0.31 -10.49
N MET A 166 -17.54 0.04 -9.25
CA MET A 166 -18.06 0.70 -8.05
C MET A 166 -17.18 1.92 -7.75
N ASN A 167 -17.17 2.93 -8.62
CA ASN A 167 -16.20 4.02 -8.62
C ASN A 167 -16.80 5.41 -8.30
N GLY A 168 -18.04 5.48 -7.83
CA GLY A 168 -18.66 6.75 -7.45
C GLY A 168 -17.88 7.46 -6.34
N VAL A 169 -17.76 8.79 -6.46
CA VAL A 169 -17.14 9.67 -5.46
C VAL A 169 -18.16 10.73 -5.05
N HIS A 170 -18.40 10.88 -3.75
CA HIS A 170 -19.39 11.81 -3.20
C HIS A 170 -18.80 12.60 -2.02
N LEU A 171 -18.79 13.94 -2.13
CA LEU A 171 -18.39 14.84 -1.04
C LEU A 171 -19.55 15.08 -0.09
N HIS A 172 -19.21 15.19 1.20
CA HIS A 172 -20.12 15.54 2.28
C HIS A 172 -19.58 16.77 3.01
N GLU A 173 -20.42 17.77 3.18
CA GLU A 173 -20.12 18.93 4.03
C GLU A 173 -20.19 18.59 5.53
N ALA A 174 -21.10 17.67 5.89
CA ALA A 174 -21.45 17.36 7.28
C ALA A 174 -21.71 15.84 7.45
N PHE A 175 -20.67 15.00 7.33
CA PHE A 175 -20.78 13.56 7.51
C PHE A 175 -20.77 13.17 8.99
N VAL A 176 -21.68 12.29 9.37
CA VAL A 176 -21.68 11.58 10.67
C VAL A 176 -21.70 10.09 10.37
N ALA A 177 -20.79 9.32 10.98
CA ALA A 177 -20.75 7.88 10.81
C ALA A 177 -21.98 7.19 11.43
N GLN A 178 -22.46 6.14 10.81
CA GLN A 178 -23.69 5.47 11.21
C GLN A 178 -23.61 4.94 12.66
N GLY A 179 -24.57 5.36 13.47
CA GLY A 179 -24.65 4.95 14.89
C GLY A 179 -23.71 5.71 15.83
N CYS A 180 -22.96 6.69 15.34
CA CYS A 180 -22.16 7.60 16.15
C CYS A 180 -22.93 8.89 16.50
N ALA A 181 -22.54 9.50 17.61
CA ALA A 181 -23.04 10.81 18.05
C ALA A 181 -22.00 11.93 17.87
N ASP A 182 -21.00 11.70 17.01
CA ASP A 182 -19.93 12.66 16.74
C ASP A 182 -20.44 13.93 16.07
N ALA A 183 -19.74 15.05 16.25
CA ALA A 183 -20.01 16.26 15.50
C ALA A 183 -19.81 16.01 13.98
N PRO A 184 -20.72 16.54 13.14
CA PRO A 184 -20.58 16.45 11.69
C PRO A 184 -19.26 17.04 11.20
N ARG A 185 -18.66 16.41 10.17
CA ARG A 185 -17.38 16.87 9.60
C ARG A 185 -17.35 16.68 8.08
N PRO A 186 -16.57 17.49 7.37
CA PRO A 186 -16.38 17.30 5.94
C PRO A 186 -15.69 15.95 5.64
N ALA A 187 -16.23 15.23 4.63
CA ALA A 187 -15.77 13.90 4.26
C ALA A 187 -15.98 13.63 2.77
N VAL A 188 -15.40 12.51 2.30
CA VAL A 188 -15.66 11.96 0.97
C VAL A 188 -15.96 10.48 1.07
N SER A 189 -17.10 10.05 0.51
CA SER A 189 -17.43 8.64 0.31
C SER A 189 -17.04 8.20 -1.08
N MET A 190 -16.39 7.05 -1.17
CA MET A 190 -15.89 6.48 -2.43
C MET A 190 -16.27 5.02 -2.53
N GLY A 191 -16.73 4.60 -3.70
CA GLY A 191 -16.85 3.19 -4.03
C GLY A 191 -15.48 2.52 -4.09
N ALA A 192 -15.39 1.25 -3.74
CA ALA A 192 -14.13 0.52 -3.61
C ALA A 192 -13.32 0.38 -4.92
N GLY A 193 -13.95 0.63 -6.06
CA GLY A 193 -13.33 0.62 -7.38
C GLY A 193 -12.82 1.97 -7.88
N ALA A 194 -13.02 3.06 -7.12
CA ALA A 194 -12.47 4.36 -7.45
C ALA A 194 -10.93 4.33 -7.40
N MET A 195 -10.30 5.10 -8.26
CA MET A 195 -8.86 5.37 -8.22
C MET A 195 -8.59 6.69 -7.51
N TRP A 196 -7.34 6.90 -7.09
CA TRP A 196 -6.98 8.16 -6.42
C TRP A 196 -7.16 9.37 -7.31
N ILE A 197 -6.99 9.25 -8.64
CA ILE A 197 -7.26 10.38 -9.55
C ILE A 197 -8.74 10.80 -9.52
N ASP A 198 -9.69 9.85 -9.39
CA ASP A 198 -11.11 10.16 -9.27
C ASP A 198 -11.39 10.95 -7.97
N ALA A 199 -10.75 10.52 -6.88
CA ALA A 199 -10.85 11.20 -5.58
C ALA A 199 -10.22 12.60 -5.62
N TYR A 200 -9.02 12.75 -6.20
CA TYR A 200 -8.32 14.04 -6.27
C TYR A 200 -9.03 15.04 -7.17
N ASP A 201 -9.58 14.59 -8.30
CA ASP A 201 -10.40 15.46 -9.15
C ASP A 201 -11.62 15.99 -8.37
N ALA A 202 -12.37 15.10 -7.72
CA ALA A 202 -13.58 15.47 -7.00
C ALA A 202 -13.28 16.35 -5.76
N VAL A 203 -12.30 15.95 -4.93
CA VAL A 203 -12.02 16.58 -3.64
C VAL A 203 -11.13 17.81 -3.78
N THR A 204 -10.04 17.70 -4.56
CA THR A 204 -9.01 18.74 -4.60
C THR A 204 -9.25 19.71 -5.75
N THR A 205 -9.33 19.20 -6.98
CA THR A 205 -9.43 20.08 -8.15
C THR A 205 -10.78 20.80 -8.20
N ARG A 206 -11.88 20.10 -7.97
CA ARG A 206 -13.23 20.69 -7.99
C ARG A 206 -13.69 21.15 -6.61
N GLY A 207 -13.45 20.34 -5.58
CA GLY A 207 -13.96 20.59 -4.22
C GLY A 207 -13.14 21.55 -3.37
N GLY A 208 -11.91 21.89 -3.76
CA GLY A 208 -11.05 22.83 -3.01
C GLY A 208 -10.64 22.33 -1.62
N ARG A 209 -10.63 21.02 -1.40
CA ARG A 209 -10.22 20.37 -0.15
C ARG A 209 -9.11 19.37 -0.41
N TYR A 210 -8.50 18.84 0.65
CA TYR A 210 -7.50 17.79 0.56
C TYR A 210 -8.06 16.46 1.10
N VAL A 211 -7.75 15.36 0.43
CA VAL A 211 -7.95 14.00 0.94
C VAL A 211 -6.62 13.25 0.96
N GLN A 212 -6.33 12.59 2.09
CA GLN A 212 -5.11 11.79 2.25
C GLN A 212 -5.28 10.46 1.49
N GLY A 213 -4.46 10.26 0.47
CA GLY A 213 -4.55 9.11 -0.44
C GLY A 213 -3.20 8.47 -0.75
N GLY A 214 -2.95 8.19 -2.03
CA GLY A 214 -1.70 7.60 -2.56
C GLY A 214 -0.96 8.57 -3.49
N GLY A 215 0.32 8.30 -3.79
CA GLY A 215 1.11 9.07 -4.76
C GLY A 215 0.70 8.78 -6.20
N CYS A 216 0.57 7.49 -6.56
CA CYS A 216 0.19 7.07 -7.90
C CYS A 216 -1.31 7.22 -8.14
N THR A 217 -1.68 7.86 -9.24
CA THR A 217 -3.07 8.25 -9.55
C THR A 217 -3.99 7.08 -9.90
N THR A 218 -3.46 5.97 -10.43
CA THR A 218 -4.21 4.78 -10.85
C THR A 218 -4.39 3.73 -9.75
N VAL A 219 -3.84 3.94 -8.56
CA VAL A 219 -4.01 3.03 -7.42
C VAL A 219 -5.44 3.09 -6.90
N GLY A 220 -6.04 1.93 -6.63
CA GLY A 220 -7.40 1.82 -6.09
C GLY A 220 -7.48 2.26 -4.63
N VAL A 221 -8.52 3.04 -4.30
CA VAL A 221 -8.68 3.64 -2.96
C VAL A 221 -8.79 2.61 -1.84
N ALA A 222 -9.55 1.52 -2.05
CA ALA A 222 -9.82 0.55 -0.99
C ALA A 222 -8.59 -0.27 -0.59
N GLY A 223 -7.80 -0.73 -1.57
CA GLY A 223 -6.57 -1.49 -1.29
C GLY A 223 -5.54 -0.66 -0.54
N LEU A 224 -5.38 0.61 -0.92
CA LEU A 224 -4.44 1.52 -0.29
C LEU A 224 -4.82 1.82 1.16
N VAL A 225 -6.08 2.16 1.46
CA VAL A 225 -6.56 2.44 2.83
C VAL A 225 -6.37 1.22 3.73
N GLN A 226 -6.73 0.03 3.24
CA GLN A 226 -6.54 -1.22 4.00
C GLN A 226 -5.08 -1.55 4.30
N SER A 227 -4.15 -0.98 3.54
CA SER A 227 -2.71 -1.16 3.76
C SER A 227 -2.06 -0.06 4.61
N GLY A 228 -2.83 0.95 5.01
CA GLY A 228 -2.33 2.13 5.73
C GLY A 228 -2.44 3.40 4.89
N GLY A 229 -1.87 3.42 3.71
CA GLY A 229 -2.02 4.49 2.72
C GLY A 229 -1.19 5.72 3.02
N PHE A 230 -0.07 5.83 2.31
CA PHE A 230 0.81 6.99 2.33
C PHE A 230 0.71 7.73 1.00
N SER A 231 0.64 9.07 1.06
CA SER A 231 0.74 9.96 -0.10
C SER A 231 1.94 10.88 0.04
N ASN A 232 2.11 11.73 -0.95
CA ASN A 232 3.17 12.73 -1.02
C ASN A 232 3.28 13.59 0.26
N PHE A 233 2.16 13.85 0.94
CA PHE A 233 2.08 14.78 2.06
C PHE A 233 1.70 14.12 3.40
N SER A 234 1.93 12.80 3.55
CA SER A 234 1.59 12.08 4.79
C SER A 234 2.32 12.61 6.01
N LYS A 235 3.49 13.22 5.84
CA LYS A 235 4.21 13.87 6.94
C LYS A 235 3.38 14.97 7.60
N ASN A 236 2.47 15.61 6.89
CA ASN A 236 1.57 16.63 7.46
C ASN A 236 0.19 16.07 7.82
N TYR A 237 -0.34 15.15 7.01
CA TYR A 237 -1.75 14.76 7.09
C TYR A 237 -1.99 13.35 7.64
N GLY A 238 -0.93 12.64 8.05
CA GLY A 238 -1.01 11.27 8.54
C GLY A 238 -1.24 10.26 7.42
N THR A 239 -1.90 9.15 7.74
CA THR A 239 -2.19 8.07 6.78
C THR A 239 -3.65 8.08 6.34
N ALA A 240 -3.94 7.50 5.17
CA ALA A 240 -5.32 7.35 4.69
C ALA A 240 -6.15 6.48 5.65
N ALA A 241 -5.56 5.42 6.21
CA ALA A 241 -6.20 4.57 7.21
C ALA A 241 -6.59 5.32 8.48
N ALA A 242 -5.74 6.22 8.99
CA ALA A 242 -6.06 7.09 10.12
C ALA A 242 -7.18 8.10 9.79
N GLY A 243 -7.37 8.40 8.51
CA GLY A 243 -8.44 9.26 8.01
C GLY A 243 -9.78 8.54 7.76
N LEU A 244 -9.83 7.20 7.87
CA LEU A 244 -11.07 6.43 7.65
C LEU A 244 -12.09 6.76 8.73
N LEU A 245 -13.32 7.08 8.32
CA LEU A 245 -14.47 7.37 9.20
C LEU A 245 -15.46 6.21 9.21
N GLU A 246 -15.69 5.58 8.06
CA GLU A 246 -16.62 4.48 7.89
C GLU A 246 -16.25 3.63 6.69
N ALA A 247 -16.53 2.34 6.75
CA ALA A 247 -16.49 1.43 5.62
C ALA A 247 -17.75 0.56 5.54
N GLU A 248 -18.19 0.25 4.34
CA GLU A 248 -19.12 -0.84 4.07
C GLU A 248 -18.32 -2.02 3.54
N VAL A 249 -18.51 -3.20 4.15
CA VAL A 249 -17.70 -4.38 3.90
C VAL A 249 -18.56 -5.64 3.90
N VAL A 250 -18.34 -6.52 2.93
CA VAL A 250 -18.96 -7.87 2.89
C VAL A 250 -17.99 -8.85 3.51
N THR A 251 -18.39 -9.43 4.64
CA THR A 251 -17.60 -10.43 5.40
C THR A 251 -17.81 -11.86 4.89
N ALA A 252 -17.04 -12.83 5.37
CA ALA A 252 -17.02 -14.19 4.84
C ALA A 252 -18.36 -14.95 4.99
N ASP A 253 -19.22 -14.52 5.90
CA ASP A 253 -20.58 -15.03 6.05
C ASP A 253 -21.58 -14.50 4.98
N GLY A 254 -21.10 -13.66 4.06
CA GLY A 254 -21.91 -13.05 3.01
C GLY A 254 -22.78 -11.90 3.48
N GLN A 255 -22.53 -11.35 4.67
CA GLN A 255 -23.28 -10.20 5.18
C GLN A 255 -22.55 -8.88 4.87
N ALA A 256 -23.28 -7.91 4.34
CA ALA A 256 -22.84 -6.53 4.26
C ALA A 256 -22.92 -5.88 5.65
N ARG A 257 -21.83 -5.24 6.07
CA ARG A 257 -21.70 -4.63 7.39
C ARG A 257 -21.17 -3.21 7.25
N ILE A 258 -21.69 -2.31 8.07
CA ILE A 258 -21.05 -1.03 8.32
C ILE A 258 -20.01 -1.21 9.43
N ALA A 259 -18.82 -0.67 9.22
CA ALA A 259 -17.73 -0.67 10.18
C ALA A 259 -17.23 0.77 10.39
N ASN A 260 -17.30 1.25 11.61
CA ASN A 260 -16.82 2.55 12.07
C ASN A 260 -16.51 2.49 13.57
N ALA A 261 -16.14 3.59 14.20
CA ALA A 261 -15.78 3.62 15.63
C ALA A 261 -16.93 3.15 16.56
N CYS A 262 -18.19 3.27 16.12
CA CYS A 262 -19.38 2.95 16.92
C CYS A 262 -20.03 1.63 16.53
N THR A 263 -19.83 1.19 15.27
CA THR A 263 -20.47 0.00 14.71
C THR A 263 -19.39 -0.95 14.20
N ASN A 264 -19.33 -2.19 14.70
CA ASN A 264 -18.29 -3.17 14.40
C ASN A 264 -16.85 -2.61 14.56
N PRO A 265 -16.49 -2.03 15.72
CA PRO A 265 -15.24 -1.28 15.91
C PRO A 265 -13.98 -2.14 15.79
N ASP A 266 -14.05 -3.43 16.07
CA ASP A 266 -12.94 -4.37 15.88
C ASP A 266 -12.67 -4.64 14.40
N LEU A 267 -13.73 -4.81 13.60
CA LEU A 267 -13.63 -4.91 12.15
C LEU A 267 -13.09 -3.61 11.55
N PHE A 268 -13.63 -2.46 12.00
CA PHE A 268 -13.18 -1.13 11.60
C PHE A 268 -11.68 -0.93 11.82
N TRP A 269 -11.20 -1.28 13.02
CA TRP A 269 -9.78 -1.20 13.34
C TRP A 269 -8.93 -2.07 12.39
N ALA A 270 -9.37 -3.30 12.10
CA ALA A 270 -8.65 -4.20 11.20
C ALA A 270 -8.60 -3.68 9.74
N LEU A 271 -9.63 -2.95 9.29
CA LEU A 271 -9.64 -2.32 7.96
C LEU A 271 -8.66 -1.14 7.86
N LYS A 272 -8.22 -0.58 8.98
CA LYS A 272 -7.26 0.53 9.04
C LYS A 272 -5.80 0.02 9.03
N GLY A 273 -5.35 -0.62 7.97
CA GLY A 273 -3.96 -1.06 7.82
C GLY A 273 -3.71 -2.56 8.04
N GLY A 274 -4.75 -3.36 8.26
CA GLY A 274 -4.62 -4.81 8.44
C GLY A 274 -4.44 -5.62 7.15
N GLY A 275 -4.37 -4.96 6.01
CA GLY A 275 -4.16 -5.59 4.70
C GLY A 275 -5.46 -5.95 3.97
N GLY A 276 -5.51 -5.63 2.68
CA GLY A 276 -6.63 -5.94 1.81
C GLY A 276 -6.79 -7.45 1.57
N GLY A 277 -8.04 -7.91 1.37
CA GLY A 277 -8.34 -9.30 1.08
C GLY A 277 -8.17 -10.27 2.25
N SER A 278 -8.15 -9.76 3.50
CA SER A 278 -7.98 -10.58 4.70
C SER A 278 -9.28 -10.85 5.46
N VAL A 279 -10.15 -9.86 5.64
CA VAL A 279 -11.33 -9.99 6.52
C VAL A 279 -12.65 -9.75 5.79
N GLY A 280 -12.63 -9.26 4.56
CA GLY A 280 -13.82 -8.97 3.78
C GLY A 280 -13.50 -8.20 2.50
N VAL A 281 -14.56 -7.92 1.75
CA VAL A 281 -14.53 -7.09 0.54
C VAL A 281 -15.14 -5.74 0.86
N ILE A 282 -14.33 -4.68 0.88
CA ILE A 282 -14.86 -3.32 0.98
C ILE A 282 -15.65 -3.00 -0.30
N THR A 283 -16.83 -2.41 -0.13
CA THR A 283 -17.69 -1.92 -1.23
C THR A 283 -17.76 -0.40 -1.27
N ARG A 284 -17.62 0.26 -0.09
CA ARG A 284 -17.57 1.71 0.05
C ARG A 284 -16.69 2.08 1.24
N LEU A 285 -15.99 3.18 1.13
CA LEU A 285 -15.27 3.79 2.26
C LEU A 285 -15.49 5.30 2.30
N THR A 286 -15.47 5.87 3.50
CA THR A 286 -15.60 7.31 3.74
C THR A 286 -14.39 7.81 4.50
N LEU A 287 -13.68 8.78 3.92
CA LEU A 287 -12.51 9.42 4.52
C LEU A 287 -12.82 10.86 4.92
N ARG A 288 -12.20 11.33 6.00
CA ARG A 288 -12.19 12.76 6.33
C ARG A 288 -11.45 13.55 5.25
N THR A 289 -11.96 14.72 4.90
CA THR A 289 -11.24 15.71 4.11
C THR A 289 -10.60 16.77 5.01
N ARG A 290 -9.63 17.50 4.49
CA ARG A 290 -8.85 18.51 5.19
C ARG A 290 -8.92 19.83 4.47
N GLU A 291 -8.54 20.90 5.13
CA GLU A 291 -8.24 22.16 4.48
C GLU A 291 -7.15 21.96 3.43
N LEU A 292 -7.36 22.56 2.27
CA LEU A 292 -6.37 22.56 1.20
C LEU A 292 -5.36 23.67 1.48
N PRO A 293 -4.03 23.41 1.48
CA PRO A 293 -3.05 24.47 1.61
C PRO A 293 -3.07 25.37 0.35
N GLU A 294 -2.49 26.55 0.44
CA GLU A 294 -2.43 27.46 -0.73
C GLU A 294 -1.61 26.87 -1.85
N THR A 295 -0.51 26.21 -1.51
CA THR A 295 0.48 25.70 -2.48
C THR A 295 0.87 24.26 -2.23
N PHE A 296 1.04 23.53 -3.32
CA PHE A 296 1.90 22.35 -3.44
C PHE A 296 3.05 22.67 -4.39
N GLY A 297 4.18 22.02 -4.16
CA GLY A 297 5.35 22.22 -5.04
C GLY A 297 6.28 21.03 -5.03
N ALA A 298 7.36 21.17 -5.80
CA ALA A 298 8.38 20.14 -5.93
C ALA A 298 9.78 20.75 -6.10
N VAL A 299 10.79 19.97 -5.73
CA VAL A 299 12.20 20.26 -5.90
C VAL A 299 12.88 19.07 -6.56
N PHE A 300 13.61 19.31 -7.64
CA PHE A 300 14.32 18.28 -8.39
C PHE A 300 15.75 18.72 -8.67
N PHE A 301 16.71 17.85 -8.43
CA PHE A 301 18.08 17.97 -8.94
C PHE A 301 18.82 16.65 -8.77
N LYS A 302 19.93 16.48 -9.52
CA LYS A 302 20.79 15.32 -9.40
C LYS A 302 22.24 15.77 -9.32
N VAL A 303 22.96 15.26 -8.33
CA VAL A 303 24.37 15.57 -8.08
C VAL A 303 25.20 14.31 -8.18
N LYS A 304 26.36 14.41 -8.81
CA LYS A 304 27.38 13.37 -8.90
C LYS A 304 28.65 13.82 -8.19
N ALA A 305 29.21 12.91 -7.41
CA ALA A 305 30.49 13.08 -6.76
C ALA A 305 31.62 12.43 -7.59
N SER A 306 32.78 13.11 -7.69
CA SER A 306 33.91 12.67 -8.52
C SER A 306 34.72 11.53 -7.93
N SER A 307 34.55 11.21 -6.65
CA SER A 307 35.28 10.16 -5.94
C SER A 307 34.45 9.54 -4.81
N HIS A 308 34.88 8.39 -4.32
CA HIS A 308 34.27 7.77 -3.15
C HIS A 308 34.37 8.62 -1.88
N HIS A 309 35.47 9.38 -1.74
CA HIS A 309 35.64 10.31 -0.60
C HIS A 309 34.60 11.44 -0.69
N ALA A 310 34.49 12.08 -1.86
CA ALA A 310 33.48 13.11 -2.10
C ALA A 310 32.05 12.58 -1.93
N TYR A 311 31.77 11.33 -2.38
CA TYR A 311 30.45 10.73 -2.23
C TYR A 311 30.09 10.46 -0.76
N ARG A 312 31.04 9.98 0.08
CA ARG A 312 30.81 9.86 1.53
C ARG A 312 30.50 11.22 2.17
N ALA A 313 31.25 12.26 1.80
CA ALA A 313 31.02 13.62 2.29
C ALA A 313 29.66 14.17 1.86
N LEU A 314 29.23 13.89 0.61
CA LEU A 314 27.91 14.27 0.09
C LEU A 314 26.79 13.60 0.88
N ILE A 315 26.88 12.28 1.11
CA ILE A 315 25.88 11.54 1.90
C ILE A 315 25.78 12.11 3.32
N ALA A 316 26.92 12.30 4.00
CA ALA A 316 26.92 12.87 5.35
C ALA A 316 26.29 14.27 5.38
N ARG A 317 26.59 15.11 4.37
CA ARG A 317 25.99 16.45 4.23
C ARG A 317 24.49 16.39 4.02
N ILE A 318 23.99 15.47 3.18
CA ILE A 318 22.54 15.27 2.91
C ILE A 318 21.83 14.79 4.18
N VAL A 319 22.40 13.83 4.92
CA VAL A 319 21.81 13.33 6.17
C VAL A 319 21.67 14.46 7.20
N ALA A 320 22.74 15.24 7.40
CA ALA A 320 22.73 16.38 8.33
C ALA A 320 21.75 17.47 7.87
N PHE A 321 21.69 17.75 6.58
CA PHE A 321 20.76 18.72 6.00
C PHE A 321 19.30 18.27 6.18
N TYR A 322 19.00 17.00 5.89
CA TYR A 322 17.65 16.47 6.12
C TYR A 322 17.25 16.61 7.60
N ALA A 323 18.10 16.21 8.52
CA ALA A 323 17.83 16.26 9.96
C ALA A 323 17.56 17.68 10.45
N SER A 324 18.26 18.69 9.91
CA SER A 324 18.15 20.08 10.37
C SER A 324 17.12 20.95 9.64
N ALA A 325 16.86 20.67 8.35
CA ALA A 325 16.05 21.55 7.50
C ALA A 325 14.78 20.90 6.93
N LEU A 326 14.79 19.58 6.69
CA LEU A 326 13.71 18.90 5.98
C LEU A 326 12.88 17.96 6.86
N PHE A 327 13.30 17.68 8.09
CA PHE A 327 12.58 16.80 9.03
C PHE A 327 11.41 17.55 9.69
N ASN A 328 10.41 17.89 8.90
CA ASN A 328 9.22 18.62 9.32
C ASN A 328 8.02 18.32 8.38
N PRO A 329 6.79 18.80 8.67
CA PRO A 329 5.60 18.48 7.91
C PRO A 329 5.55 19.00 6.47
N HIS A 330 6.45 19.89 6.05
CA HIS A 330 6.39 20.50 4.72
C HIS A 330 6.86 19.56 3.60
N TRP A 331 7.77 18.60 3.89
CA TRP A 331 8.51 17.85 2.88
C TRP A 331 8.09 16.39 2.80
N GLY A 332 8.00 15.87 1.58
CA GLY A 332 7.69 14.48 1.28
C GLY A 332 8.42 13.96 0.03
N GLU A 333 8.11 12.73 -0.38
CA GLU A 333 8.74 11.98 -1.47
C GLU A 333 10.19 11.62 -1.17
N GLN A 334 11.08 11.52 -2.19
CA GLN A 334 12.29 10.72 -2.02
C GLN A 334 13.60 11.46 -2.31
N ILE A 335 14.65 10.98 -1.63
CA ILE A 335 16.04 11.14 -2.04
C ILE A 335 16.61 9.75 -2.32
N SER A 336 17.22 9.58 -3.49
CA SER A 336 17.86 8.34 -3.90
C SER A 336 19.38 8.44 -3.89
N PHE A 337 20.04 7.35 -3.48
CA PHE A 337 21.50 7.21 -3.44
C PHE A 337 21.93 6.05 -4.33
N ASN A 338 22.83 6.28 -5.27
CA ASN A 338 23.27 5.26 -6.21
C ASN A 338 24.74 5.47 -6.61
N ALA A 339 25.61 4.55 -6.22
CA ALA A 339 27.03 4.48 -6.59
C ALA A 339 27.86 5.75 -6.27
N ALA A 340 27.62 6.85 -6.97
CA ALA A 340 28.29 8.14 -6.79
C ALA A 340 27.32 9.33 -6.94
N GLU A 341 26.03 9.03 -7.03
CA GLU A 341 24.99 10.01 -7.36
C GLU A 341 23.97 10.11 -6.25
N VAL A 342 23.44 11.32 -6.06
CA VAL A 342 22.26 11.61 -5.24
C VAL A 342 21.23 12.27 -6.14
N ASP A 343 20.05 11.65 -6.23
CA ASP A 343 18.90 12.19 -6.98
C ASP A 343 17.84 12.66 -5.98
N VAL A 344 17.51 13.94 -6.02
CA VAL A 344 16.50 14.57 -5.16
C VAL A 344 15.24 14.77 -5.97
N SER A 345 14.14 14.20 -5.51
CA SER A 345 12.79 14.35 -6.05
C SER A 345 11.83 14.50 -4.88
N LEU A 346 11.79 15.67 -4.29
CA LEU A 346 10.95 15.97 -3.14
C LEU A 346 9.77 16.85 -3.55
N VAL A 347 8.65 16.63 -2.86
CA VAL A 347 7.49 17.53 -2.93
C VAL A 347 7.37 18.30 -1.63
N PHE A 348 6.70 19.45 -1.68
CA PHE A 348 6.41 20.24 -0.50
C PHE A 348 4.99 20.80 -0.50
N GLN A 349 4.52 21.16 0.68
CA GLN A 349 3.22 21.78 0.88
C GLN A 349 3.32 23.00 1.78
N GLY A 350 2.45 24.01 1.53
CA GLY A 350 2.29 25.17 2.37
C GLY A 350 3.49 26.13 2.39
N LEU A 351 4.38 26.03 1.41
CA LEU A 351 5.50 26.95 1.20
C LEU A 351 5.36 27.62 -0.17
N SER A 352 5.72 28.90 -0.27
CA SER A 352 5.96 29.53 -1.58
C SER A 352 7.24 28.98 -2.20
N GLN A 353 7.41 29.15 -3.51
CA GLN A 353 8.65 28.76 -4.19
C GLN A 353 9.88 29.45 -3.57
N GLN A 354 9.77 30.75 -3.26
CA GLN A 354 10.87 31.50 -2.64
C GLN A 354 11.24 30.92 -1.25
N GLN A 355 10.25 30.53 -0.44
CA GLN A 355 10.51 29.88 0.85
C GLN A 355 11.18 28.52 0.68
N ALA A 356 10.72 27.71 -0.28
CA ALA A 356 11.35 26.44 -0.60
C ALA A 356 12.81 26.63 -1.07
N ASP A 357 13.06 27.57 -1.98
CA ASP A 357 14.41 27.90 -2.46
C ASP A 357 15.34 28.36 -1.33
N ALA A 358 14.83 29.15 -0.39
CA ALA A 358 15.59 29.61 0.77
C ALA A 358 16.01 28.45 1.70
N VAL A 359 15.17 27.41 1.85
CA VAL A 359 15.54 26.20 2.60
C VAL A 359 16.70 25.46 1.93
N TRP A 360 16.71 25.35 0.59
CA TRP A 360 17.72 24.61 -0.16
C TRP A 360 19.01 25.39 -0.40
N ALA A 361 18.99 26.72 -0.36
CA ALA A 361 20.14 27.57 -0.66
C ALA A 361 21.44 27.16 0.07
N PRO A 362 21.44 26.87 1.39
CA PRO A 362 22.69 26.50 2.08
C PRO A 362 23.33 25.19 1.59
N LEU A 363 22.53 24.23 1.13
CA LEU A 363 23.04 23.00 0.53
C LEU A 363 23.57 23.24 -0.88
N LEU A 364 22.83 24.01 -1.68
CA LEU A 364 23.21 24.32 -3.06
C LEU A 364 24.50 25.14 -3.12
N ASP A 365 24.67 26.11 -2.24
CA ASP A 365 25.89 26.91 -2.13
C ASP A 365 27.09 26.06 -1.70
N TRP A 366 26.86 25.13 -0.75
CA TRP A 366 27.88 24.16 -0.34
C TRP A 366 28.34 23.28 -1.51
N LEU A 367 27.40 22.81 -2.36
CA LEU A 367 27.70 22.02 -3.55
C LEU A 367 28.45 22.81 -4.59
N ARG A 368 27.97 24.03 -4.93
CA ARG A 368 28.57 24.89 -5.96
C ARG A 368 29.97 25.36 -5.65
N ALA A 369 30.28 25.53 -4.36
CA ALA A 369 31.60 25.94 -3.90
C ALA A 369 32.67 24.84 -4.00
N ARG A 370 32.33 23.62 -4.45
CA ARG A 370 33.21 22.45 -4.44
C ARG A 370 33.29 21.78 -5.80
N PRO A 371 34.47 21.74 -6.44
CA PRO A 371 34.64 21.21 -7.80
C PRO A 371 34.46 19.68 -7.87
N GLU A 372 34.49 18.99 -6.72
CA GLU A 372 34.23 17.54 -6.66
C GLU A 372 32.78 17.15 -6.91
N TYR A 373 31.82 18.12 -6.99
CA TYR A 373 30.41 17.88 -7.27
C TYR A 373 29.99 18.51 -8.59
N SER A 374 29.26 17.73 -9.40
CA SER A 374 28.64 18.20 -10.64
C SER A 374 27.13 17.97 -10.63
N PHE A 375 26.38 18.91 -11.17
CA PHE A 375 24.94 18.75 -11.35
C PHE A 375 24.67 18.03 -12.68
N GLU A 376 24.26 16.74 -12.60
CA GLU A 376 23.78 15.96 -13.75
C GLU A 376 22.38 16.44 -14.19
N LYS A 377 21.56 16.88 -13.22
CA LYS A 377 20.33 17.64 -13.45
C LYS A 377 20.41 18.91 -12.59
N PRO A 378 20.25 20.09 -13.18
CA PRO A 378 20.27 21.34 -12.42
C PRO A 378 19.12 21.40 -11.41
N TYR A 379 19.32 22.19 -10.36
CA TYR A 379 18.28 22.48 -9.39
C TYR A 379 17.09 23.15 -10.08
N GLN A 380 15.91 22.61 -9.82
CA GLN A 380 14.63 23.15 -10.24
C GLN A 380 13.67 23.09 -9.06
N SER A 381 12.96 24.17 -8.84
CA SER A 381 11.82 24.22 -7.93
C SER A 381 10.60 24.76 -8.66
N LEU A 382 9.44 24.30 -8.25
CA LEU A 382 8.17 24.86 -8.71
C LEU A 382 7.16 24.82 -7.57
N ALA A 383 6.30 25.83 -7.51
CA ALA A 383 5.12 25.86 -6.66
C ALA A 383 3.91 26.25 -7.51
N LEU A 384 2.78 25.62 -7.21
CA LEU A 384 1.52 25.89 -7.90
C LEU A 384 0.37 25.92 -6.89
N PRO A 385 -0.76 26.57 -7.21
CA PRO A 385 -1.93 26.51 -6.35
C PRO A 385 -2.34 25.05 -6.13
N ALA A 386 -2.47 24.64 -4.88
CA ALA A 386 -2.62 23.23 -4.47
C ALA A 386 -3.79 22.52 -5.17
N ARG A 387 -4.86 23.25 -5.51
CA ARG A 387 -6.01 22.70 -6.24
C ARG A 387 -5.66 22.12 -7.62
N HIS A 388 -4.54 22.53 -8.22
CA HIS A 388 -4.11 22.09 -9.54
C HIS A 388 -3.06 20.99 -9.51
N PHE A 389 -2.68 20.49 -8.34
CA PHE A 389 -1.60 19.48 -8.24
C PHE A 389 -1.93 18.17 -8.97
N TRP A 390 -3.19 17.78 -9.06
CA TRP A 390 -3.66 16.61 -9.83
C TRP A 390 -4.57 16.99 -11.00
N ASP A 391 -4.54 18.23 -11.45
CA ASP A 391 -5.37 18.74 -12.53
C ASP A 391 -4.71 18.49 -13.89
N ALA A 392 -5.18 17.46 -14.58
CA ALA A 392 -4.67 17.05 -15.89
C ALA A 392 -4.74 18.17 -16.94
N GLU A 393 -5.82 18.97 -16.94
CA GLU A 393 -5.98 20.08 -17.88
C GLU A 393 -5.00 21.21 -17.60
N PHE A 394 -4.81 21.55 -16.33
CA PHE A 394 -3.83 22.54 -15.91
C PHE A 394 -2.41 22.16 -16.38
N PHE A 395 -1.99 20.91 -16.14
CA PHE A 395 -0.66 20.44 -16.56
C PHE A 395 -0.52 20.42 -18.08
N ARG A 396 -1.53 19.95 -18.81
CA ARG A 396 -1.50 19.96 -20.28
C ARG A 396 -1.29 21.37 -20.84
N LYS A 397 -1.85 22.38 -20.20
CA LYS A 397 -1.82 23.78 -20.64
C LYS A 397 -0.57 24.52 -20.17
N ASN A 398 -0.15 24.33 -18.90
CA ASN A 398 0.85 25.17 -18.25
C ASN A 398 2.21 24.48 -18.04
N ALA A 399 2.24 23.14 -17.97
CA ALA A 399 3.44 22.36 -17.74
C ALA A 399 3.35 21.00 -18.46
N PRO A 400 3.32 21.02 -19.81
CA PRO A 400 3.20 19.79 -20.61
C PRO A 400 4.40 18.86 -20.34
N GLY A 401 4.14 17.56 -20.23
CA GLY A 401 5.16 16.54 -20.04
C GLY A 401 5.38 16.10 -18.59
N TYR A 402 4.74 16.70 -17.59
CA TYR A 402 4.72 16.19 -16.21
C TYR A 402 3.64 15.13 -15.99
N MET A 403 2.47 15.31 -16.59
CA MET A 403 1.39 14.31 -16.57
C MET A 403 1.09 13.79 -17.97
N VAL A 404 0.65 12.53 -18.04
CA VAL A 404 0.22 11.85 -19.27
C VAL A 404 -1.24 11.49 -19.12
N ALA A 405 -2.08 12.04 -20.00
CA ALA A 405 -3.50 11.78 -20.01
C ALA A 405 -3.82 10.39 -20.58
N ASP A 406 -4.92 9.79 -20.11
CA ASP A 406 -5.50 8.61 -20.72
C ASP A 406 -6.11 8.97 -22.09
N GLN A 407 -5.49 8.49 -23.15
CA GLN A 407 -5.86 8.85 -24.53
C GLN A 407 -6.92 7.91 -25.14
N ARG A 408 -7.47 6.99 -24.36
CA ARG A 408 -8.50 6.08 -24.88
C ARG A 408 -9.78 6.82 -25.21
N PRO A 409 -10.51 6.45 -26.28
CA PRO A 409 -11.81 7.02 -26.58
C PRO A 409 -12.78 6.85 -25.41
N GLY A 410 -13.39 7.96 -24.97
CA GLY A 410 -14.35 7.98 -23.86
C GLY A 410 -13.71 7.96 -22.45
N ALA A 411 -12.39 8.04 -22.33
CA ALA A 411 -11.72 8.19 -21.03
C ALA A 411 -12.16 9.50 -20.35
N PRO A 412 -12.35 9.51 -19.01
CA PRO A 412 -12.64 10.74 -18.30
C PRO A 412 -11.51 11.77 -18.48
N ALA A 413 -11.86 13.04 -18.67
CA ALA A 413 -10.89 14.10 -18.94
C ALA A 413 -9.85 14.30 -17.82
N HIS A 414 -10.18 13.94 -16.57
CA HIS A 414 -9.28 14.01 -15.43
C HIS A 414 -8.34 12.80 -15.32
N HIS A 415 -8.55 11.73 -16.11
CA HIS A 415 -7.67 10.57 -16.07
C HIS A 415 -6.29 10.91 -16.62
N ALA A 416 -5.34 11.08 -15.73
CA ALA A 416 -3.94 11.30 -16.04
C ALA A 416 -3.05 10.70 -14.94
N LEU A 417 -1.83 10.40 -15.30
CA LEU A 417 -0.82 9.87 -14.37
C LEU A 417 0.47 10.67 -14.48
N TRP A 418 1.27 10.65 -13.42
CA TRP A 418 2.60 11.23 -13.47
C TRP A 418 3.46 10.49 -14.49
N LYS A 419 4.23 11.22 -15.28
CA LYS A 419 5.10 10.61 -16.31
C LYS A 419 6.04 9.54 -15.76
N GLY A 420 6.54 9.73 -14.53
CA GLY A 420 7.41 8.76 -13.86
C GLY A 420 6.72 7.43 -13.52
N ASP A 421 5.40 7.40 -13.42
CA ASP A 421 4.65 6.17 -13.11
C ASP A 421 4.51 5.23 -14.33
N LEU A 422 4.77 5.71 -15.56
CA LEU A 422 4.70 4.90 -16.78
C LEU A 422 5.66 3.72 -16.78
N GLU A 423 6.83 3.87 -16.17
CA GLU A 423 7.85 2.83 -16.10
C GLU A 423 7.42 1.61 -15.27
N GLN A 424 6.37 1.77 -14.45
CA GLN A 424 5.83 0.69 -13.63
C GLN A 424 4.74 -0.13 -14.34
N ALA A 425 4.31 0.28 -15.55
CA ALA A 425 3.25 -0.40 -16.30
C ALA A 425 3.68 -1.83 -16.69
N GLY A 426 3.00 -2.83 -16.13
CA GLY A 426 3.31 -4.24 -16.36
C GLY A 426 4.63 -4.72 -15.77
N TRP A 427 5.21 -4.01 -14.82
CA TRP A 427 6.52 -4.27 -14.25
C TRP A 427 6.70 -5.72 -13.80
N PHE A 428 7.88 -6.33 -14.10
CA PHE A 428 8.28 -7.64 -13.60
C PHE A 428 9.36 -7.46 -12.53
N ILE A 429 9.05 -7.83 -11.30
CA ILE A 429 9.89 -7.55 -10.15
C ILE A 429 11.02 -8.57 -10.03
N HIS A 430 12.25 -8.09 -9.84
CA HIS A 430 13.40 -8.92 -9.47
C HIS A 430 13.57 -9.01 -7.96
N GLY A 431 13.34 -7.92 -7.25
CA GLY A 431 13.35 -7.82 -5.79
C GLY A 431 12.75 -6.50 -5.35
N TYR A 432 12.11 -6.51 -4.21
CA TYR A 432 11.52 -5.34 -3.58
C TYR A 432 11.61 -5.52 -2.06
N LYS A 433 12.35 -4.64 -1.39
CA LYS A 433 12.51 -4.67 0.06
C LYS A 433 12.25 -3.29 0.63
N SER A 434 11.64 -3.22 1.80
CA SER A 434 11.50 -1.98 2.54
C SER A 434 11.82 -2.14 4.02
N ALA A 435 12.16 -1.03 4.67
CA ALA A 435 12.41 -0.98 6.11
C ALA A 435 12.00 0.39 6.68
N TRP A 436 11.33 0.40 7.83
CA TRP A 436 11.04 1.61 8.57
C TRP A 436 12.32 2.14 9.23
N MET A 437 12.80 3.30 8.78
CA MET A 437 14.04 3.90 9.30
C MET A 437 13.74 4.78 10.51
N PRO A 438 14.18 4.38 11.73
CA PRO A 438 13.81 5.07 12.95
C PRO A 438 14.42 6.46 13.03
N ALA A 439 13.63 7.43 13.51
CA ALA A 439 14.06 8.83 13.61
C ALA A 439 15.25 9.05 14.56
N SER A 440 15.55 8.10 15.46
CA SER A 440 16.77 8.13 16.28
C SER A 440 18.06 8.14 15.47
N LEU A 441 18.04 7.66 14.22
CA LEU A 441 19.20 7.73 13.31
C LEU A 441 19.53 9.16 12.85
N LEU A 442 18.62 10.11 13.03
CA LEU A 442 18.84 11.53 12.73
C LEU A 442 19.50 12.29 13.91
N GLN A 443 19.69 11.65 15.06
CA GLN A 443 20.43 12.23 16.18
C GLN A 443 21.91 12.42 15.81
N ALA A 444 22.52 13.48 16.30
CA ALA A 444 23.87 13.92 15.89
C ALA A 444 24.94 12.81 16.02
N ASP A 445 24.86 12.01 17.08
CA ASP A 445 25.76 10.88 17.36
C ASP A 445 25.51 9.64 16.47
N ARG A 446 24.36 9.57 15.78
CA ARG A 446 23.96 8.45 14.93
C ARG A 446 24.06 8.74 13.43
N GLN A 447 24.12 10.01 13.02
CA GLN A 447 24.15 10.43 11.61
C GLN A 447 25.35 9.85 10.85
N ALA A 448 26.52 9.76 11.49
CA ALA A 448 27.72 9.21 10.86
C ALA A 448 27.54 7.72 10.52
N ALA A 449 26.94 6.94 11.41
CA ALA A 449 26.65 5.52 11.18
C ALA A 449 25.61 5.34 10.06
N LEU A 450 24.56 6.17 10.03
CA LEU A 450 23.57 6.17 8.95
C LEU A 450 24.24 6.49 7.61
N ALA A 451 25.06 7.54 7.54
CA ALA A 451 25.75 7.93 6.32
C ALA A 451 26.71 6.84 5.79
N ASP A 452 27.40 6.16 6.67
CA ASP A 452 28.29 5.06 6.30
C ASP A 452 27.49 3.83 5.78
N ALA A 453 26.39 3.47 6.43
CA ALA A 453 25.49 2.41 5.95
C ALA A 453 24.91 2.73 4.55
N ILE A 454 24.44 3.98 4.33
CA ILE A 454 23.97 4.44 3.00
C ILE A 454 25.10 4.30 1.97
N PHE A 455 26.33 4.69 2.31
CA PHE A 455 27.47 4.55 1.39
C PHE A 455 27.69 3.08 1.03
N ARG A 456 27.80 2.17 1.99
CA ARG A 456 28.02 0.74 1.73
C ARG A 456 26.88 0.14 0.91
N ALA A 457 25.63 0.36 1.34
CA ALA A 457 24.45 -0.16 0.68
C ALA A 457 24.30 0.32 -0.78
N SER A 458 24.55 1.61 -1.04
CA SER A 458 24.46 2.20 -2.40
C SER A 458 25.52 1.68 -3.37
N ARG A 459 26.53 0.93 -2.89
CA ARG A 459 27.51 0.22 -3.74
C ARG A 459 26.93 -1.08 -4.31
N HIS A 460 25.90 -1.63 -3.69
CA HIS A 460 25.22 -2.84 -4.14
C HIS A 460 24.03 -2.50 -5.04
N TRP A 461 23.20 -1.56 -4.61
CA TRP A 461 21.97 -1.16 -5.33
C TRP A 461 21.55 0.26 -4.97
N GLN A 462 20.73 0.88 -5.83
CA GLN A 462 20.10 2.16 -5.54
C GLN A 462 19.19 2.07 -4.33
N LEU A 463 19.27 3.05 -3.43
CA LEU A 463 18.42 3.22 -2.26
C LEU A 463 17.45 4.37 -2.50
N GLY A 464 16.18 4.21 -2.10
CA GLY A 464 15.20 5.29 -2.08
C GLY A 464 14.69 5.53 -0.66
N PHE A 465 14.95 6.71 -0.10
CA PHE A 465 14.35 7.13 1.17
C PHE A 465 13.09 7.91 0.89
N HIS A 466 11.93 7.33 1.21
CA HIS A 466 10.61 7.95 1.07
C HIS A 466 10.22 8.65 2.37
N PHE A 467 10.44 9.94 2.44
CA PHE A 467 10.24 10.75 3.66
C PHE A 467 8.77 11.03 3.96
N ASN A 468 7.90 10.92 2.98
CA ASN A 468 6.46 10.93 3.13
C ASN A 468 5.92 9.67 3.81
N LYS A 469 6.70 8.59 3.85
CA LYS A 469 6.34 7.34 4.51
C LYS A 469 7.10 7.25 5.84
N GLY A 470 6.33 7.20 6.92
CA GLY A 470 6.84 7.34 8.29
C GLY A 470 6.42 8.67 8.92
N LEU A 471 5.92 8.59 10.15
CA LEU A 471 5.21 9.70 10.80
C LEU A 471 6.04 10.46 11.83
N ALA A 472 7.29 10.08 12.11
CA ALA A 472 8.16 10.90 12.92
C ALA A 472 8.34 12.29 12.28
N GLY A 473 8.16 13.36 13.04
CA GLY A 473 8.14 14.74 12.55
C GLY A 473 6.78 15.24 12.04
N ALA A 474 5.75 14.40 12.05
CA ALA A 474 4.37 14.79 11.77
C ALA A 474 3.73 15.54 12.97
N PRO A 475 2.62 16.28 12.77
CA PRO A 475 1.86 16.83 13.86
C PRO A 475 1.38 15.76 14.84
N ALA A 476 1.44 16.04 16.16
CA ALA A 476 1.11 15.07 17.22
C ALA A 476 -0.29 14.45 17.05
N ALA A 477 -1.27 15.25 16.61
CA ALA A 477 -2.63 14.76 16.38
C ALA A 477 -2.71 13.70 15.27
N GLU A 478 -1.87 13.78 14.24
CA GLU A 478 -1.83 12.80 13.15
C GLU A 478 -1.12 11.51 13.57
N ILE A 479 -0.07 11.62 14.40
CA ILE A 479 0.60 10.46 15.00
C ILE A 479 -0.38 9.72 15.92
N GLU A 480 -1.14 10.44 16.74
CA GLU A 480 -2.12 9.84 17.64
C GLU A 480 -3.27 9.15 16.87
N ALA A 481 -3.79 9.79 15.83
CA ALA A 481 -4.80 9.18 14.96
C ALA A 481 -4.29 7.91 14.27
N ALA A 482 -3.01 7.86 13.89
CA ALA A 482 -2.38 6.70 13.29
C ALA A 482 -2.09 5.57 14.31
N ARG A 483 -1.97 5.89 15.59
CA ARG A 483 -1.80 4.90 16.67
C ARG A 483 -3.01 3.97 16.79
N ASP A 484 -4.23 4.49 16.54
CA ASP A 484 -5.45 3.67 16.47
C ASP A 484 -5.66 3.05 15.08
N THR A 485 -4.61 2.43 14.53
CA THR A 485 -4.67 1.66 13.29
C THR A 485 -4.02 0.29 13.49
N ALA A 486 -4.28 -0.62 12.55
CA ALA A 486 -3.66 -1.94 12.56
C ALA A 486 -2.27 -1.97 11.91
N MET A 487 -1.77 -0.83 11.43
CA MET A 487 -0.44 -0.71 10.82
C MET A 487 0.67 -1.11 11.80
N ASN A 488 1.86 -1.40 11.25
CA ASN A 488 3.05 -1.60 12.09
C ASN A 488 3.35 -0.32 12.88
N PRO A 489 3.46 -0.40 14.23
CA PRO A 489 3.79 0.74 15.08
C PRO A 489 5.12 1.43 14.73
N ASP A 490 6.06 0.74 14.08
CA ASP A 490 7.34 1.33 13.65
C ASP A 490 7.14 2.54 12.73
N ALA A 491 6.06 2.55 11.94
CA ALA A 491 5.71 3.67 11.07
C ALA A 491 5.52 5.00 11.83
N LEU A 492 5.10 4.95 13.11
CA LEU A 492 4.89 6.14 13.96
C LEU A 492 6.22 6.82 14.32
N HIS A 493 7.29 6.04 14.39
CA HIS A 493 8.62 6.46 14.86
C HIS A 493 9.65 6.56 13.74
N ALA A 494 9.30 6.15 12.52
CA ALA A 494 10.17 6.21 11.36
C ALA A 494 10.19 7.62 10.75
N PHE A 495 11.37 8.12 10.38
CA PHE A 495 11.51 9.36 9.63
C PHE A 495 11.29 9.15 8.13
N ALA A 496 11.49 7.92 7.65
CA ALA A 496 11.29 7.51 6.25
C ALA A 496 11.02 6.00 6.16
N LEU A 497 10.43 5.58 5.04
CA LEU A 497 10.52 4.21 4.55
C LEU A 497 11.69 4.11 3.57
N LEU A 498 12.67 3.29 3.87
CA LEU A 498 13.67 2.90 2.89
C LEU A 498 13.06 1.87 1.94
N ILE A 499 13.21 2.08 0.64
CA ILE A 499 12.84 1.13 -0.40
C ILE A 499 14.07 0.82 -1.24
N ILE A 500 14.31 -0.48 -1.46
CA ILE A 500 15.35 -0.99 -2.35
C ILE A 500 14.68 -1.98 -3.30
N ALA A 501 14.50 -1.59 -4.55
CA ALA A 501 13.72 -2.35 -5.51
C ALA A 501 14.33 -2.34 -6.91
N GLY A 502 14.00 -3.35 -7.70
CA GLY A 502 14.42 -3.44 -9.09
C GLY A 502 13.60 -4.47 -9.85
N GLY A 503 13.47 -4.25 -11.13
CA GLY A 503 12.69 -5.08 -12.03
C GLY A 503 13.02 -4.77 -13.49
N GLU A 504 12.17 -5.23 -14.37
CA GLU A 504 12.25 -5.01 -15.81
C GLU A 504 10.84 -4.80 -16.39
N GLY A 505 10.74 -4.49 -17.67
CA GLY A 505 9.47 -4.31 -18.38
C GLY A 505 8.56 -5.55 -18.36
N PRO A 506 7.37 -5.47 -18.96
CA PRO A 506 6.32 -6.49 -18.84
C PRO A 506 6.77 -7.89 -19.23
N ARG A 507 6.33 -8.90 -18.46
CA ARG A 507 6.58 -10.33 -18.68
C ARG A 507 5.30 -11.15 -18.50
N PHE A 508 4.17 -10.68 -19.02
CA PHE A 508 2.91 -11.42 -18.93
C PHE A 508 2.97 -12.75 -19.69
N PRO A 509 2.39 -13.84 -19.17
CA PRO A 509 2.31 -15.11 -19.87
C PRO A 509 1.64 -14.98 -21.25
N GLY A 510 2.25 -15.57 -22.27
CA GLY A 510 1.76 -15.52 -23.65
C GLY A 510 2.20 -14.29 -24.47
N MET A 511 2.76 -13.26 -23.83
CA MET A 511 3.34 -12.12 -24.53
C MET A 511 4.62 -12.54 -25.29
N PRO A 512 4.86 -12.07 -26.52
CA PRO A 512 6.12 -12.29 -27.23
C PRO A 512 7.31 -11.79 -26.41
N GLY A 513 8.36 -12.60 -26.30
CA GLY A 513 9.56 -12.25 -25.52
C GLY A 513 9.36 -12.20 -24.00
N ALA A 514 8.26 -12.73 -23.47
CA ALA A 514 7.90 -12.65 -22.05
C ALA A 514 8.77 -13.47 -21.09
N ARG A 515 9.67 -14.33 -21.60
CA ARG A 515 10.53 -15.12 -20.71
C ARG A 515 11.60 -14.24 -20.10
N PRO A 516 11.61 -14.04 -18.75
CA PRO A 516 12.66 -13.27 -18.10
C PRO A 516 14.01 -14.01 -18.15
N ASP A 517 15.10 -13.27 -18.22
CA ASP A 517 16.43 -13.83 -17.92
C ASP A 517 16.52 -14.06 -16.40
N LYS A 518 16.26 -15.32 -16.02
CA LYS A 518 16.24 -15.71 -14.60
C LYS A 518 17.60 -15.55 -13.91
N ALA A 519 18.70 -15.74 -14.63
CA ALA A 519 20.03 -15.60 -14.05
C ALA A 519 20.32 -14.13 -13.73
N HIS A 520 20.03 -13.24 -14.67
CA HIS A 520 20.12 -11.80 -14.48
C HIS A 520 19.20 -11.31 -13.36
N ALA A 521 17.92 -11.67 -13.38
CA ALA A 521 16.93 -11.28 -12.38
C ALA A 521 17.31 -11.72 -10.95
N ARG A 522 17.76 -12.98 -10.79
CA ARG A 522 18.24 -13.50 -9.49
C ARG A 522 19.51 -12.79 -9.02
N ASN A 523 20.41 -12.40 -9.94
CA ASN A 523 21.58 -11.61 -9.57
C ASN A 523 21.17 -10.25 -9.02
N ARG A 524 20.25 -9.55 -9.68
CA ARG A 524 19.71 -8.26 -9.19
C ARG A 524 19.02 -8.41 -7.84
N ALA A 525 18.20 -9.45 -7.65
CA ALA A 525 17.58 -9.77 -6.36
C ALA A 525 18.61 -9.92 -5.23
N ARG A 526 19.74 -10.60 -5.49
CA ARG A 526 20.84 -10.74 -4.52
C ARG A 526 21.49 -9.40 -4.18
N GLN A 527 21.71 -8.52 -5.17
CA GLN A 527 22.30 -7.18 -4.91
C GLN A 527 21.33 -6.31 -4.09
N ILE A 528 20.03 -6.36 -4.39
CA ILE A 528 18.98 -5.71 -3.59
C ILE A 528 19.01 -6.24 -2.14
N GLY A 529 19.15 -7.56 -1.97
CA GLY A 529 19.27 -8.18 -0.65
C GLY A 529 20.46 -7.65 0.13
N LYS A 530 21.67 -7.63 -0.48
CA LYS A 530 22.90 -7.12 0.15
C LYS A 530 22.78 -5.65 0.54
N ALA A 531 22.18 -4.81 -0.33
CA ALA A 531 21.97 -3.41 0.00
C ALA A 531 21.05 -3.24 1.23
N MET A 532 20.00 -4.06 1.37
CA MET A 532 19.13 -4.03 2.54
C MET A 532 19.84 -4.54 3.80
N GLU A 533 20.67 -5.58 3.70
CA GLU A 533 21.47 -6.11 4.83
C GLU A 533 22.35 -5.03 5.45
N GLU A 534 23.07 -4.24 4.62
CA GLU A 534 23.89 -3.11 5.07
C GLU A 534 23.07 -2.05 5.85
N MET A 535 21.85 -1.77 5.39
CA MET A 535 20.97 -0.80 6.05
C MET A 535 20.39 -1.33 7.36
N LEU A 536 20.10 -2.63 7.44
CA LEU A 536 19.58 -3.25 8.66
C LEU A 536 20.62 -3.35 9.79
N GLU A 537 21.91 -3.19 9.51
CA GLU A 537 22.94 -3.07 10.56
C GLU A 537 22.71 -1.85 11.47
N VAL A 538 22.20 -0.73 10.93
CA VAL A 538 21.90 0.48 11.69
C VAL A 538 20.45 0.57 12.17
N ALA A 539 19.56 -0.26 11.62
CA ALA A 539 18.15 -0.37 11.96
C ALA A 539 17.73 -1.83 12.21
N PRO A 540 18.36 -2.53 13.17
CA PRO A 540 18.08 -3.95 13.42
C PRO A 540 16.64 -4.15 13.85
N GLY A 541 15.97 -5.16 13.26
CA GLY A 541 14.59 -5.50 13.57
C GLY A 541 13.55 -4.51 13.01
N ALA A 542 13.93 -3.59 12.15
CA ALA A 542 13.00 -2.68 11.51
C ALA A 542 11.92 -3.45 10.73
N GLY A 543 10.65 -3.09 10.96
CA GLY A 543 9.53 -3.62 10.18
C GLY A 543 9.52 -3.09 8.75
N ALA A 544 8.59 -3.60 7.94
CA ALA A 544 8.40 -3.24 6.54
C ALA A 544 6.97 -2.75 6.29
N TYR A 545 6.78 -2.07 5.16
CA TYR A 545 5.43 -1.69 4.73
C TYR A 545 4.83 -2.80 3.86
N LEU A 546 3.73 -3.39 4.31
CA LEU A 546 3.15 -4.60 3.73
C LEU A 546 2.89 -4.54 2.21
N SER A 547 2.53 -3.38 1.65
CA SER A 547 2.28 -3.21 0.21
C SER A 547 3.56 -3.06 -0.61
N GLU A 548 4.68 -2.77 0.04
CA GLU A 548 5.97 -2.48 -0.57
C GLU A 548 7.07 -3.27 0.14
N SER A 549 6.97 -4.59 0.12
CA SER A 549 7.79 -5.51 0.91
C SER A 549 8.27 -6.71 0.12
N ASP A 550 9.20 -7.46 0.70
CA ASP A 550 9.71 -8.69 0.10
C ASP A 550 8.64 -9.79 0.06
N TYR A 551 8.43 -10.37 -1.13
CA TYR A 551 7.57 -11.55 -1.29
C TYR A 551 8.05 -12.74 -0.42
N PHE A 552 9.34 -12.82 -0.13
CA PHE A 552 9.97 -13.89 0.64
C PHE A 552 10.21 -13.53 2.10
N GLN A 553 9.57 -12.48 2.64
CA GLN A 553 9.69 -12.07 4.04
C GLN A 553 9.32 -13.21 4.98
N ARG A 554 10.28 -13.73 5.76
CA ARG A 554 10.05 -14.90 6.63
C ARG A 554 9.24 -14.59 7.88
N ASP A 555 9.51 -13.46 8.50
CA ASP A 555 8.88 -12.95 9.73
C ASP A 555 7.78 -11.93 9.42
N TRP A 556 7.05 -12.13 8.31
CA TRP A 556 6.12 -11.17 7.74
C TRP A 556 5.05 -10.68 8.73
N GLN A 557 4.58 -11.53 9.67
CA GLN A 557 3.61 -11.10 10.69
C GLN A 557 4.17 -9.96 11.54
N SER A 558 5.41 -10.12 12.01
CA SER A 558 6.12 -9.11 12.80
C SER A 558 6.53 -7.93 11.94
N ALA A 559 7.07 -8.18 10.75
CA ALA A 559 7.55 -7.12 9.85
C ALA A 559 6.42 -6.18 9.41
N PHE A 560 5.21 -6.70 9.11
CA PHE A 560 4.11 -5.90 8.56
C PHE A 560 3.22 -5.27 9.62
N TRP A 561 3.08 -5.88 10.80
CA TRP A 561 2.12 -5.44 11.82
C TRP A 561 2.70 -5.35 13.24
N GLY A 562 3.92 -5.84 13.47
CA GLY A 562 4.52 -5.82 14.79
C GLY A 562 3.60 -6.45 15.85
N SER A 563 3.39 -5.75 16.95
CA SER A 563 2.51 -6.17 18.05
C SER A 563 1.02 -6.28 17.67
N ASN A 564 0.59 -5.66 16.57
CA ASN A 564 -0.81 -5.63 16.12
C ASN A 564 -1.27 -6.96 15.50
N TYR A 565 -0.35 -7.81 15.03
CA TYR A 565 -0.73 -9.08 14.36
C TYR A 565 -1.65 -9.96 15.19
N ARG A 566 -1.39 -10.10 16.48
CA ARG A 566 -2.22 -10.93 17.38
C ARG A 566 -3.67 -10.47 17.40
N ARG A 567 -3.93 -9.18 17.48
CA ARG A 567 -5.30 -8.62 17.45
C ARG A 567 -5.93 -8.81 16.08
N LEU A 568 -5.19 -8.63 15.00
CA LEU A 568 -5.66 -8.90 13.63
C LEU A 568 -6.08 -10.36 13.44
N ALA A 569 -5.31 -11.32 13.97
CA ALA A 569 -5.65 -12.73 13.91
C ALA A 569 -6.95 -13.06 14.67
N GLN A 570 -7.24 -12.39 15.79
CA GLN A 570 -8.51 -12.50 16.51
C GLN A 570 -9.68 -11.96 15.68
N VAL A 571 -9.52 -10.81 15.04
CA VAL A 571 -10.54 -10.24 14.14
C VAL A 571 -10.78 -11.17 12.94
N LYS A 572 -9.71 -11.70 12.35
CA LYS A 572 -9.79 -12.71 11.28
C LYS A 572 -10.60 -13.92 11.71
N GLN A 573 -10.30 -14.46 12.89
CA GLN A 573 -11.02 -15.63 13.45
C GLN A 573 -12.52 -15.35 13.65
N LYS A 574 -12.88 -14.11 14.01
CA LYS A 574 -14.28 -13.71 14.21
C LYS A 574 -15.05 -13.56 12.88
N TYR A 575 -14.48 -12.89 11.89
CA TYR A 575 -15.18 -12.52 10.66
C TYR A 575 -14.92 -13.46 9.47
N ASP A 576 -13.86 -14.27 9.55
CA ASP A 576 -13.54 -15.28 8.53
C ASP A 576 -12.90 -16.54 9.15
N PRO A 577 -13.63 -17.26 10.03
CA PRO A 577 -13.08 -18.43 10.73
C PRO A 577 -12.67 -19.56 9.79
N GLN A 578 -13.31 -19.68 8.62
CA GLN A 578 -13.05 -20.71 7.62
C GLN A 578 -11.97 -20.30 6.60
N GLY A 579 -11.41 -19.09 6.73
CA GLY A 579 -10.35 -18.61 5.85
C GLY A 579 -10.78 -18.48 4.38
N LEU A 580 -12.02 -18.03 4.10
CA LEU A 580 -12.51 -17.79 2.74
C LEU A 580 -11.59 -16.79 2.00
N PHE A 581 -11.21 -15.72 2.69
CA PHE A 581 -10.29 -14.72 2.16
C PHE A 581 -8.85 -15.15 2.42
N PHE A 582 -8.07 -15.17 1.36
CA PHE A 582 -6.64 -15.51 1.38
C PHE A 582 -5.87 -14.59 0.45
N VAL A 583 -4.80 -14.02 0.96
CA VAL A 583 -3.75 -13.36 0.19
C VAL A 583 -2.39 -13.80 0.73
N HIS A 584 -1.39 -13.84 -0.13
CA HIS A 584 -0.01 -14.14 0.27
C HIS A 584 0.43 -13.19 1.38
N HIS A 585 1.00 -13.72 2.46
CA HIS A 585 1.40 -12.97 3.65
C HIS A 585 0.29 -12.09 4.26
N GLY A 586 -0.99 -12.39 3.99
CA GLY A 586 -2.13 -11.75 4.64
C GLY A 586 -2.46 -12.41 5.98
N VAL A 587 -3.28 -11.75 6.80
CA VAL A 587 -3.66 -12.23 8.14
C VAL A 587 -4.31 -13.62 8.04
N GLY A 588 -3.73 -14.61 8.71
CA GLY A 588 -4.20 -16.00 8.72
C GLY A 588 -3.73 -16.85 7.54
N SER A 589 -2.87 -16.30 6.65
CA SER A 589 -2.34 -17.04 5.50
C SER A 589 -1.38 -18.16 5.85
N GLU A 590 -0.78 -18.14 7.05
CA GLU A 590 0.07 -19.20 7.57
C GLU A 590 -0.63 -20.54 7.69
N ARG A 591 -1.97 -20.55 7.72
CA ARG A 591 -2.80 -21.75 7.76
C ARG A 591 -3.00 -22.42 6.39
N TRP A 592 -2.47 -21.84 5.32
CA TRP A 592 -2.68 -22.27 3.94
C TRP A 592 -1.35 -22.54 3.22
N SER A 593 -1.41 -23.36 2.18
CA SER A 593 -0.34 -23.46 1.17
C SER A 593 -0.11 -22.08 0.51
N GLY A 594 1.07 -21.87 -0.10
CA GLY A 594 1.41 -20.58 -0.72
C GLY A 594 0.44 -20.13 -1.83
N ASP A 595 -0.23 -21.07 -2.49
CA ASP A 595 -1.28 -20.81 -3.48
C ASP A 595 -2.69 -20.64 -2.88
N GLY A 596 -2.84 -20.88 -1.57
CA GLY A 596 -4.08 -20.73 -0.84
C GLY A 596 -5.12 -21.84 -1.07
N PHE A 597 -4.76 -22.99 -1.64
CA PHE A 597 -5.72 -24.05 -1.94
C PHE A 597 -5.77 -25.15 -0.87
N THR A 598 -4.62 -25.48 -0.28
CA THR A 598 -4.51 -26.59 0.67
C THR A 598 -4.27 -26.06 2.09
N PRO A 599 -5.09 -26.45 3.09
CA PRO A 599 -4.77 -26.15 4.48
C PRO A 599 -3.42 -26.74 4.89
N ARG A 600 -2.70 -26.01 5.72
CA ARG A 600 -1.53 -26.57 6.44
C ARG A 600 -2.02 -27.23 7.72
N THR A 601 -1.54 -28.42 7.97
CA THR A 601 -1.80 -29.22 9.19
C THR A 601 -0.98 -28.70 10.35
#